data_32eb7cf8e24e2f36139a7996f0cd118c
#
_entry.id   32eb7cf8e24e2f36139a7996f0cd118c
#
_cell.length_a   1.000
_cell.length_b   1.000
_cell.length_c   1.000
_cell.angle_alpha   90.00
_cell.angle_beta   90.00
_cell.angle_gamma   90.00
#
_symmetry.space_group_name_H-M   'P 1'
#
loop_
_entity.id
_entity.type
_entity.pdbx_description
1 polymer ?
#
loop_
_entity_poly.entity_id
_entity_poly.type
_entity_poly.pdbx_seq_one_letter_code
_entity_poly.pdbx_strand_id
1 'polypeptide(L)'
;MPVSTAQAAQHCIDALSSAEPPPGSPLYTVMTMANTLELSRQAWVIRGQSHSRRVGNWPSWFARNTGEKPMLYLHRAASSAQLYGLSEATTRRGILCNDIENQPSAWPKGAQPSLPLWLATNPHCTPYDPASGEEARAIVLAGIHALYVDGKPGFYYLALHDQARTAMLDTQDREDVLKGMYPLPRNPVGDVRLLGAGRALEDVTDAAQLLEQDWGVTAQVWSCPSYTRLAREAAAAERWNRLHPMAARQSCHLHECLAGSTAPVIAVTGYPQVIVDQLAAHVQARFIGLGAGSVQASAPSRYWIVVCVLRALADEGRIGPEQVEAAMRRYPL
;
A
#
# COMPACT_ATOMS: atom_id res chain seq x y z
N MET A 1 -13.01 -4.81 36.83
CA MET A 1 -13.15 -5.95 35.87
C MET A 1 -12.12 -5.77 34.78
N PRO A 2 -11.46 -6.84 34.31
CA PRO A 2 -10.58 -6.71 33.15
C PRO A 2 -11.38 -6.25 31.93
N VAL A 3 -10.88 -5.25 31.22
CA VAL A 3 -11.49 -4.75 29.98
C VAL A 3 -11.35 -5.82 28.91
N SER A 4 -12.44 -6.15 28.19
CA SER A 4 -12.36 -7.11 27.09
C SER A 4 -11.50 -6.56 25.95
N THR A 5 -10.91 -7.46 25.12
CA THR A 5 -10.11 -7.07 23.96
C THR A 5 -10.87 -6.09 23.03
N ALA A 6 -12.15 -6.36 22.76
CA ALA A 6 -12.97 -5.49 21.93
C ALA A 6 -13.21 -4.09 22.58
N GLN A 7 -13.40 -4.04 23.90
CA GLN A 7 -13.52 -2.76 24.61
C GLN A 7 -12.21 -1.97 24.60
N ALA A 8 -11.06 -2.63 24.80
CA ALA A 8 -9.76 -1.98 24.69
C ALA A 8 -9.52 -1.43 23.27
N ALA A 9 -9.89 -2.20 22.24
CA ALA A 9 -9.81 -1.77 20.85
C ALA A 9 -10.72 -0.57 20.56
N GLN A 10 -11.96 -0.58 21.06
CA GLN A 10 -12.88 0.53 20.88
C GLN A 10 -12.35 1.80 21.55
N HIS A 11 -11.83 1.73 22.77
CA HIS A 11 -11.20 2.88 23.44
C HIS A 11 -10.00 3.42 22.64
N CYS A 12 -9.21 2.54 21.99
CA CYS A 12 -8.12 2.98 21.10
C CYS A 12 -8.65 3.73 19.87
N ILE A 13 -9.70 3.21 19.24
CA ILE A 13 -10.35 3.85 18.08
C ILE A 13 -10.92 5.22 18.48
N ASP A 14 -11.62 5.31 19.60
CA ASP A 14 -12.21 6.54 20.09
C ASP A 14 -11.13 7.61 20.40
N ALA A 15 -10.04 7.19 21.07
CA ALA A 15 -8.92 8.06 21.37
C ALA A 15 -8.22 8.59 20.10
N LEU A 16 -8.03 7.75 19.11
CA LEU A 16 -7.45 8.12 17.81
C LEU A 16 -8.40 8.96 16.97
N SER A 17 -9.71 8.73 17.07
CA SER A 17 -10.73 9.50 16.34
C SER A 17 -10.89 10.91 16.90
N SER A 18 -10.69 11.09 18.21
CA SER A 18 -10.77 12.39 18.89
C SER A 18 -9.53 13.25 18.66
N ALA A 19 -8.40 12.65 18.33
CA ALA A 19 -7.14 13.33 18.07
C ALA A 19 -6.87 13.32 16.54
N GLU A 20 -7.36 14.32 15.80
CA GLU A 20 -6.97 14.46 14.41
C GLU A 20 -5.50 14.93 14.33
N PRO A 21 -4.59 14.08 13.81
CA PRO A 21 -3.23 14.54 13.56
C PRO A 21 -3.25 15.58 12.43
N PRO A 22 -2.37 16.58 12.48
CA PRO A 22 -2.20 17.49 11.36
C PRO A 22 -1.78 16.71 10.10
N PRO A 23 -2.10 17.20 8.89
CA PRO A 23 -1.66 16.61 7.64
C PRO A 23 -0.15 16.36 7.65
N GLY A 24 0.26 15.17 7.24
CA GLY A 24 1.67 14.80 7.31
C GLY A 24 2.02 13.56 6.50
N SER A 25 3.25 13.10 6.67
CA SER A 25 3.71 11.84 6.11
C SER A 25 3.07 10.63 6.81
N PRO A 26 3.05 9.45 6.16
CA PRO A 26 2.64 8.20 6.82
C PRO A 26 3.40 7.94 8.12
N LEU A 27 4.72 8.19 8.14
CA LEU A 27 5.54 8.03 9.34
C LEU A 27 5.12 8.98 10.45
N TYR A 28 4.99 10.28 10.15
CA TYR A 28 4.59 11.28 11.13
C TYR A 28 3.22 10.96 11.75
N THR A 29 2.25 10.61 10.91
CA THR A 29 0.90 10.26 11.36
C THR A 29 0.90 9.03 12.25
N VAL A 30 1.57 7.95 11.85
CA VAL A 30 1.65 6.72 12.65
C VAL A 30 2.40 6.95 13.96
N MET A 31 3.45 7.77 13.98
CA MET A 31 4.15 8.13 15.21
C MET A 31 3.27 8.93 16.17
N THR A 32 2.46 9.85 15.66
CA THR A 32 1.48 10.61 16.46
C THR A 32 0.40 9.69 17.03
N MET A 33 -0.14 8.77 16.21
CA MET A 33 -1.10 7.75 16.66
C MET A 33 -0.49 6.86 17.74
N ALA A 34 0.77 6.44 17.57
CA ALA A 34 1.48 5.63 18.57
C ALA A 34 1.59 6.36 19.92
N ASN A 35 1.94 7.65 19.92
CA ASN A 35 1.99 8.46 21.14
C ASN A 35 0.62 8.55 21.83
N THR A 36 -0.45 8.76 21.08
CA THR A 36 -1.84 8.79 21.60
C THR A 36 -2.21 7.43 22.22
N LEU A 37 -1.86 6.33 21.56
CA LEU A 37 -2.12 4.98 22.07
C LEU A 37 -1.31 4.65 23.35
N GLU A 38 -0.07 5.09 23.43
CA GLU A 38 0.75 4.95 24.65
C GLU A 38 0.11 5.68 25.85
N LEU A 39 -0.37 6.90 25.64
CA LEU A 39 -1.04 7.69 26.66
C LEU A 39 -2.37 7.04 27.13
N SER A 40 -3.11 6.41 26.24
CA SER A 40 -4.37 5.74 26.56
C SER A 40 -4.19 4.50 27.44
N ARG A 41 -3.01 3.88 27.44
CA ARG A 41 -2.69 2.63 28.14
C ARG A 41 -3.58 1.42 27.75
N GLN A 42 -4.37 1.55 26.69
CA GLN A 42 -5.27 0.48 26.20
C GLN A 42 -4.68 -0.31 25.04
N ALA A 43 -3.51 0.09 24.51
CA ALA A 43 -2.76 -0.59 23.48
C ALA A 43 -1.35 -0.93 23.93
N TRP A 44 -0.75 -1.87 23.24
CA TRP A 44 0.69 -2.13 23.31
C TRP A 44 1.36 -1.43 22.13
N VAL A 45 2.16 -0.41 22.43
CA VAL A 45 3.03 0.26 21.45
C VAL A 45 4.43 -0.21 21.68
N ILE A 46 4.99 -0.91 20.69
CA ILE A 46 6.35 -1.47 20.77
C ILE A 46 7.21 -0.72 19.76
N ARG A 47 8.36 -0.21 20.22
CA ARG A 47 9.36 0.46 19.40
C ARG A 47 10.60 -0.41 19.31
N GLY A 48 10.75 -1.14 18.18
CA GLY A 48 11.88 -2.01 17.92
C GLY A 48 13.09 -1.21 17.44
N GLN A 49 14.26 -1.41 18.10
CA GLN A 49 15.53 -0.92 17.58
C GLN A 49 16.13 -1.93 16.60
N SER A 50 16.68 -1.43 15.49
CA SER A 50 17.25 -2.21 14.37
C SER A 50 18.35 -3.22 14.74
N HIS A 51 18.90 -3.16 15.94
CA HIS A 51 20.06 -3.96 16.39
C HIS A 51 19.72 -5.04 17.42
N SER A 52 18.47 -5.15 17.84
CA SER A 52 18.06 -6.19 18.78
C SER A 52 17.94 -7.53 18.06
N ARG A 53 18.99 -8.36 18.09
CA ARG A 53 18.95 -9.79 17.70
C ARG A 53 18.09 -10.64 18.63
N ARG A 54 17.59 -10.10 19.71
CA ARG A 54 16.70 -10.78 20.64
C ARG A 54 15.26 -10.38 20.30
N VAL A 55 14.58 -11.23 19.54
CA VAL A 55 13.13 -11.31 19.59
C VAL A 55 12.81 -11.65 21.06
N GLY A 56 12.33 -10.68 21.80
CA GLY A 56 12.00 -10.90 23.22
C GLY A 56 10.93 -12.00 23.33
N ASN A 57 10.90 -12.71 24.45
CA ASN A 57 9.89 -13.74 24.76
C ASN A 57 8.48 -13.14 24.99
N TRP A 58 8.10 -12.15 24.21
CA TRP A 58 6.82 -11.44 24.28
C TRP A 58 5.59 -12.34 24.05
N PRO A 59 5.63 -13.37 23.14
CA PRO A 59 4.47 -14.23 22.93
C PRO A 59 4.01 -14.96 24.18
N SER A 60 4.94 -15.35 25.05
CA SER A 60 4.62 -16.04 26.29
C SER A 60 3.97 -15.12 27.35
N TRP A 61 4.16 -13.82 27.23
CA TRP A 61 3.57 -12.82 28.12
C TRP A 61 2.10 -12.56 27.77
N PHE A 62 1.77 -12.49 26.48
CA PHE A 62 0.40 -12.23 26.02
C PHE A 62 -0.52 -13.44 26.14
N ALA A 63 0.01 -14.65 25.98
CA ALA A 63 -0.78 -15.88 26.10
C ALA A 63 -1.26 -16.17 27.54
N ARG A 64 -0.73 -15.49 28.54
CA ARG A 64 -1.04 -15.73 29.96
C ARG A 64 -2.04 -14.75 30.57
N ASN A 65 -2.37 -13.65 29.91
CA ASN A 65 -3.27 -12.64 30.44
C ASN A 65 -4.59 -12.57 29.68
N THR A 66 -5.68 -12.63 30.42
CA THR A 66 -7.09 -12.62 30.00
C THR A 66 -7.58 -11.29 29.41
N GLY A 67 -6.75 -10.57 28.67
CA GLY A 67 -7.08 -9.28 28.05
C GLY A 67 -6.03 -8.91 27.03
N GLU A 68 -6.15 -9.45 25.81
CA GLU A 68 -5.33 -9.03 24.69
C GLU A 68 -5.62 -7.56 24.37
N LYS A 69 -4.60 -6.72 24.30
CA LYS A 69 -4.73 -5.33 23.86
C LYS A 69 -4.29 -5.19 22.41
N PRO A 70 -4.86 -4.22 21.66
CA PRO A 70 -4.34 -3.87 20.34
C PRO A 70 -2.84 -3.62 20.38
N MET A 71 -2.14 -4.10 19.35
CA MET A 71 -0.69 -3.95 19.26
C MET A 71 -0.29 -3.19 18.01
N LEU A 72 0.48 -2.12 18.20
CA LEU A 72 1.16 -1.37 17.18
C LEU A 72 2.67 -1.55 17.36
N TYR A 73 3.34 -2.11 16.36
CA TYR A 73 4.77 -2.36 16.41
C TYR A 73 5.52 -1.52 15.39
N LEU A 74 6.24 -0.51 15.84
CA LEU A 74 7.14 0.32 15.04
C LEU A 74 8.51 -0.39 14.96
N HIS A 75 8.96 -0.71 13.76
CA HIS A 75 10.18 -1.46 13.53
C HIS A 75 10.92 -1.02 12.26
N ARG A 76 12.11 -1.59 12.04
CA ARG A 76 12.96 -1.34 10.85
C ARG A 76 13.49 -2.67 10.34
N ALA A 77 12.60 -3.48 9.76
CA ALA A 77 12.99 -4.77 9.19
C ALA A 77 13.30 -4.61 7.70
N ALA A 78 14.53 -4.94 7.32
CA ALA A 78 14.96 -4.88 5.92
C ALA A 78 14.78 -6.20 5.17
N SER A 79 14.57 -7.32 5.88
CA SER A 79 14.47 -8.65 5.28
C SER A 79 13.23 -9.42 5.72
N SER A 80 12.84 -10.40 4.90
CA SER A 80 11.74 -11.31 5.23
C SER A 80 12.00 -12.11 6.52
N ALA A 81 13.25 -12.49 6.80
CA ALA A 81 13.61 -13.23 8.00
C ALA A 81 13.38 -12.39 9.27
N GLN A 82 13.73 -11.09 9.24
CA GLN A 82 13.46 -10.18 10.35
C GLN A 82 11.95 -10.01 10.56
N LEU A 83 11.19 -9.79 9.48
CA LEU A 83 9.74 -9.60 9.57
C LEU A 83 9.01 -10.87 10.00
N TYR A 84 9.46 -12.03 9.51
CA TYR A 84 8.95 -13.33 9.99
C TYR A 84 9.15 -13.49 11.50
N GLY A 85 10.35 -13.22 12.01
CA GLY A 85 10.61 -13.27 13.45
C GLY A 85 9.72 -12.32 14.25
N LEU A 86 9.44 -11.11 13.73
CA LEU A 86 8.53 -10.16 14.37
C LEU A 86 7.08 -10.68 14.34
N SER A 87 6.61 -11.24 13.23
CA SER A 87 5.26 -11.78 13.12
C SER A 87 5.00 -12.95 14.08
N GLU A 88 5.98 -13.85 14.24
CA GLU A 88 5.89 -14.93 15.23
C GLU A 88 5.89 -14.38 16.67
N ALA A 89 6.72 -13.37 16.94
CA ALA A 89 6.77 -12.71 18.25
C ALA A 89 5.45 -12.03 18.62
N THR A 90 4.65 -11.62 17.65
CA THR A 90 3.33 -10.99 17.83
C THR A 90 2.18 -11.99 17.81
N THR A 91 2.44 -13.28 17.91
CA THR A 91 1.42 -14.34 17.76
C THR A 91 0.60 -14.21 16.46
N ARG A 92 1.23 -13.64 15.43
CA ARG A 92 0.63 -13.34 14.11
C ARG A 92 -0.60 -12.44 14.17
N ARG A 93 -0.69 -11.56 15.18
CA ARG A 93 -1.75 -10.55 15.31
C ARG A 93 -1.13 -9.20 15.68
N GLY A 94 -1.52 -8.15 14.99
CA GLY A 94 -1.05 -6.79 15.26
C GLY A 94 -0.86 -5.97 14.00
N ILE A 95 -0.41 -4.73 14.19
CA ILE A 95 -0.10 -3.79 13.11
C ILE A 95 1.40 -3.55 13.13
N LEU A 96 2.10 -4.04 12.11
CA LEU A 96 3.54 -3.93 11.93
C LEU A 96 3.85 -2.72 11.04
N CYS A 97 4.42 -1.68 11.62
CA CYS A 97 4.75 -0.41 10.96
C CYS A 97 6.26 -0.34 10.70
N ASN A 98 6.66 -0.41 9.44
CA ASN A 98 8.06 -0.50 9.03
C ASN A 98 8.62 0.84 8.55
N ASP A 99 9.49 1.46 9.34
CA ASP A 99 10.21 2.71 9.05
C ASP A 99 11.60 2.43 8.42
N ILE A 100 11.67 1.49 7.45
CA ILE A 100 12.96 1.16 6.83
C ILE A 100 13.29 2.08 5.64
N GLU A 101 12.29 2.64 4.97
CA GLU A 101 12.48 3.46 3.76
C GLU A 101 13.25 4.76 4.04
N ASN A 102 13.19 5.26 5.28
CA ASN A 102 13.90 6.48 5.69
C ASN A 102 15.37 6.22 6.12
N GLN A 103 15.86 4.99 5.97
CA GLN A 103 17.23 4.63 6.28
C GLN A 103 18.09 4.53 5.03
N PRO A 104 19.37 4.98 5.09
CA PRO A 104 20.30 4.73 3.99
C PRO A 104 20.37 3.24 3.66
N SER A 105 20.18 2.89 2.41
CA SER A 105 20.17 1.50 1.97
C SER A 105 20.61 1.37 0.51
N ALA A 106 21.26 0.26 0.18
CA ALA A 106 21.52 -0.14 -1.19
C ALA A 106 20.28 -0.76 -1.89
N TRP A 107 19.22 -1.02 -1.11
CA TRP A 107 18.01 -1.63 -1.62
C TRP A 107 16.90 -0.59 -1.80
N PRO A 108 16.07 -0.72 -2.85
CA PRO A 108 14.88 0.10 -3.03
C PRO A 108 13.99 0.05 -1.80
N LYS A 109 13.46 1.19 -1.38
CA LYS A 109 12.65 1.33 -0.15
C LYS A 109 13.32 0.76 1.12
N GLY A 110 14.65 0.64 1.13
CA GLY A 110 15.38 0.04 2.25
C GLY A 110 15.19 -1.47 2.41
N ALA A 111 14.39 -2.11 1.56
CA ALA A 111 13.94 -3.49 1.73
C ALA A 111 14.66 -4.44 0.77
N GLN A 112 15.22 -5.52 1.31
CA GLN A 112 15.75 -6.62 0.49
C GLN A 112 14.62 -7.23 -0.35
N PRO A 113 14.89 -7.72 -1.58
CA PRO A 113 13.86 -8.26 -2.49
C PRO A 113 13.01 -9.39 -1.89
N SER A 114 13.53 -10.14 -0.93
CA SER A 114 12.80 -11.19 -0.23
C SER A 114 11.65 -10.66 0.63
N LEU A 115 11.72 -9.41 1.12
CA LEU A 115 10.69 -8.85 1.99
C LEU A 115 9.37 -8.59 1.25
N PRO A 116 9.32 -7.83 0.13
CA PRO A 116 8.07 -7.61 -0.59
C PRO A 116 7.49 -8.92 -1.17
N LEU A 117 8.31 -9.86 -1.58
CA LEU A 117 7.84 -11.18 -2.02
C LEU A 117 7.18 -11.96 -0.89
N TRP A 118 7.78 -11.96 0.30
CA TRP A 118 7.18 -12.60 1.46
C TRP A 118 5.85 -11.95 1.87
N LEU A 119 5.77 -10.61 1.82
CA LEU A 119 4.53 -9.89 2.07
C LEU A 119 3.43 -10.29 1.07
N ALA A 120 3.78 -10.39 -0.22
CA ALA A 120 2.85 -10.76 -1.27
C ALA A 120 2.34 -12.20 -1.13
N THR A 121 3.18 -13.14 -0.69
CA THR A 121 2.86 -14.57 -0.62
C THR A 121 2.34 -15.03 0.75
N ASN A 122 2.50 -14.24 1.82
CA ASN A 122 2.04 -14.64 3.16
C ASN A 122 0.53 -14.37 3.34
N PRO A 123 -0.32 -15.40 3.42
CA PRO A 123 -1.77 -15.23 3.50
C PRO A 123 -2.25 -14.57 4.81
N HIS A 124 -1.42 -14.61 5.87
CA HIS A 124 -1.74 -13.98 7.16
C HIS A 124 -1.38 -12.50 7.21
N CYS A 125 -0.65 -11.98 6.21
CA CYS A 125 -0.26 -10.58 6.13
C CYS A 125 -1.19 -9.81 5.18
N THR A 126 -1.67 -8.65 5.61
CA THR A 126 -2.31 -7.66 4.73
C THR A 126 -1.36 -6.47 4.57
N PRO A 127 -0.55 -6.42 3.50
CA PRO A 127 0.44 -5.38 3.32
C PRO A 127 -0.18 -4.13 2.69
N TYR A 128 0.22 -2.97 3.22
CA TYR A 128 -0.11 -1.65 2.70
C TYR A 128 1.15 -0.79 2.53
N ASP A 129 1.11 0.06 1.52
CA ASP A 129 2.12 1.07 1.17
C ASP A 129 1.40 2.42 1.02
N PRO A 130 1.01 3.07 2.14
CA PRO A 130 0.25 4.31 2.11
C PRO A 130 1.09 5.45 1.56
N ALA A 131 0.49 6.33 0.75
CA ALA A 131 1.10 7.50 0.16
C ALA A 131 0.91 8.77 1.01
N SER A 132 -0.06 8.76 1.94
CA SER A 132 -0.37 9.91 2.79
C SER A 132 -0.60 9.50 4.25
N GLY A 133 -0.56 10.49 5.15
CA GLY A 133 -0.88 10.28 6.54
C GLY A 133 -2.33 9.85 6.75
N GLU A 134 -3.25 10.36 5.95
CA GLU A 134 -4.68 10.04 6.00
C GLU A 134 -4.93 8.58 5.61
N GLU A 135 -4.25 8.08 4.56
CA GLU A 135 -4.29 6.65 4.22
C GLU A 135 -3.74 5.79 5.36
N ALA A 136 -2.59 6.15 5.90
CA ALA A 136 -1.99 5.41 7.01
C ALA A 136 -2.91 5.38 8.23
N ARG A 137 -3.57 6.49 8.55
CA ARG A 137 -4.55 6.59 9.63
C ARG A 137 -5.75 5.68 9.39
N ALA A 138 -6.35 5.73 8.20
CA ALA A 138 -7.48 4.88 7.83
C ALA A 138 -7.13 3.39 7.98
N ILE A 139 -5.95 2.99 7.51
CA ILE A 139 -5.48 1.60 7.58
C ILE A 139 -5.25 1.16 9.03
N VAL A 140 -4.64 2.00 9.88
CA VAL A 140 -4.39 1.66 11.29
C VAL A 140 -5.71 1.50 12.05
N LEU A 141 -6.66 2.45 11.90
CA LEU A 141 -7.97 2.37 12.54
C LEU A 141 -8.74 1.11 12.13
N ALA A 142 -8.79 0.82 10.83
CA ALA A 142 -9.44 -0.38 10.31
C ALA A 142 -8.72 -1.67 10.74
N GLY A 143 -7.38 -1.65 10.84
CA GLY A 143 -6.60 -2.76 11.35
C GLY A 143 -6.92 -3.07 12.81
N ILE A 144 -7.01 -2.05 13.67
CA ILE A 144 -7.42 -2.21 15.07
C ILE A 144 -8.83 -2.82 15.14
N HIS A 145 -9.77 -2.28 14.37
CA HIS A 145 -11.14 -2.80 14.34
C HIS A 145 -11.19 -4.25 13.86
N ALA A 146 -10.62 -4.55 12.71
CA ALA A 146 -10.67 -5.88 12.09
C ALA A 146 -10.01 -6.95 12.98
N LEU A 147 -8.84 -6.65 13.55
CA LEU A 147 -8.08 -7.63 14.34
C LEU A 147 -8.65 -7.84 15.74
N TYR A 148 -9.13 -6.79 16.41
CA TYR A 148 -9.42 -6.82 17.86
C TYR A 148 -10.89 -6.61 18.21
N VAL A 149 -11.71 -6.03 17.30
CA VAL A 149 -13.18 -5.96 17.46
C VAL A 149 -13.83 -7.14 16.73
N ASP A 150 -13.54 -7.29 15.42
CA ASP A 150 -14.09 -8.38 14.60
C ASP A 150 -13.40 -9.73 14.87
N GLY A 151 -12.22 -9.74 15.51
CA GLY A 151 -11.46 -10.94 15.79
C GLY A 151 -10.86 -11.62 14.56
N LYS A 152 -10.69 -10.91 13.44
CA LYS A 152 -10.11 -11.48 12.21
C LYS A 152 -8.68 -11.94 12.44
N PRO A 153 -8.29 -13.11 11.90
CA PRO A 153 -6.92 -13.59 12.01
C PRO A 153 -5.98 -12.82 11.09
N GLY A 154 -4.68 -12.86 11.41
CA GLY A 154 -3.62 -12.26 10.61
C GLY A 154 -3.11 -10.94 11.19
N PHE A 155 -2.27 -10.26 10.43
CA PHE A 155 -1.69 -8.98 10.82
C PHE A 155 -1.62 -8.01 9.63
N TYR A 156 -1.58 -6.72 9.95
CA TYR A 156 -1.39 -5.66 8.98
C TYR A 156 0.08 -5.28 8.93
N TYR A 157 0.57 -4.98 7.74
CA TYR A 157 1.90 -4.41 7.53
C TYR A 157 1.77 -3.07 6.82
N LEU A 158 2.45 -2.04 7.32
CA LEU A 158 2.53 -0.72 6.68
C LEU A 158 4.00 -0.38 6.40
N ALA A 159 4.30 -0.09 5.13
CA ALA A 159 5.53 0.59 4.78
C ALA A 159 5.37 2.08 5.10
N LEU A 160 6.35 2.67 5.81
CA LEU A 160 6.28 4.06 6.22
C LEU A 160 7.41 4.86 5.58
N HIS A 161 7.07 6.03 5.07
CA HIS A 161 8.01 7.04 4.58
C HIS A 161 7.70 8.40 5.20
N ASP A 162 8.69 9.31 5.19
CA ASP A 162 8.58 10.63 5.80
C ASP A 162 8.28 11.75 4.79
N GLN A 163 7.88 11.41 3.59
CA GLN A 163 7.46 12.39 2.60
C GLN A 163 6.01 12.79 2.84
N ALA A 164 5.79 14.07 3.16
CA ALA A 164 4.46 14.58 3.41
C ALA A 164 3.68 14.74 2.10
N ARG A 165 2.46 14.22 2.09
CA ARG A 165 1.47 14.42 1.03
C ARG A 165 0.11 14.68 1.69
N THR A 166 -0.51 15.78 1.33
CA THR A 166 -1.87 16.08 1.78
C THR A 166 -2.86 15.34 0.88
N ALA A 167 -3.72 14.53 1.48
CA ALA A 167 -4.87 13.93 0.83
C ALA A 167 -6.10 14.22 1.68
N MET A 168 -7.18 14.68 1.05
CA MET A 168 -8.47 14.81 1.72
C MET A 168 -9.31 13.60 1.32
N LEU A 169 -9.41 12.63 2.23
CA LEU A 169 -10.20 11.42 2.02
C LEU A 169 -11.63 11.63 2.52
N ASP A 170 -12.60 11.47 1.65
CA ASP A 170 -13.99 11.35 2.05
C ASP A 170 -14.28 9.95 2.67
N THR A 171 -15.53 9.69 3.03
CA THR A 171 -15.91 8.39 3.61
C THR A 171 -15.70 7.23 2.63
N GLN A 172 -16.05 7.44 1.35
CA GLN A 172 -15.87 6.41 0.32
C GLN A 172 -14.39 6.16 0.04
N ASP A 173 -13.57 7.22 -0.04
CA ASP A 173 -12.13 7.07 -0.23
C ASP A 173 -11.49 6.25 0.89
N ARG A 174 -11.90 6.46 2.15
CA ARG A 174 -11.41 5.67 3.30
C ARG A 174 -11.75 4.19 3.17
N GLU A 175 -12.94 3.85 2.70
CA GLU A 175 -13.31 2.46 2.43
C GLU A 175 -12.49 1.87 1.27
N ASP A 176 -12.30 2.64 0.21
CA ASP A 176 -11.59 2.20 -0.98
C ASP A 176 -10.07 2.09 -0.75
N VAL A 177 -9.48 2.93 0.13
CA VAL A 177 -8.11 2.74 0.66
C VAL A 177 -7.95 1.34 1.24
N LEU A 178 -8.93 0.89 2.03
CA LEU A 178 -8.89 -0.45 2.64
C LEU A 178 -9.06 -1.57 1.62
N LYS A 179 -9.76 -1.34 0.52
CA LYS A 179 -9.88 -2.29 -0.60
C LYS A 179 -8.63 -2.31 -1.48
N GLY A 180 -7.79 -1.27 -1.43
CA GLY A 180 -6.47 -1.24 -2.03
C GLY A 180 -6.26 -0.24 -3.14
N MET A 181 -7.28 0.49 -3.63
CA MET A 181 -7.13 1.59 -4.58
C MET A 181 -8.33 2.54 -4.58
N TYR A 182 -8.07 3.82 -4.93
CA TYR A 182 -9.09 4.85 -5.15
C TYR A 182 -8.59 5.92 -6.13
N PRO A 183 -9.47 6.64 -6.88
CA PRO A 183 -9.07 7.64 -7.88
C PRO A 183 -8.69 9.00 -7.26
N LEU A 184 -7.73 9.72 -7.89
CA LEU A 184 -7.25 11.05 -7.51
C LEU A 184 -7.25 12.01 -8.72
N PRO A 185 -7.91 13.16 -8.71
CA PRO A 185 -9.25 13.40 -8.16
C PRO A 185 -10.25 12.45 -8.83
N ARG A 186 -11.49 12.43 -8.39
CA ARG A 186 -12.54 11.54 -8.96
C ARG A 186 -12.94 11.95 -10.39
N ASN A 187 -11.99 12.02 -11.31
CA ASN A 187 -12.26 12.27 -12.72
C ASN A 187 -12.19 10.94 -13.49
N PRO A 188 -13.30 10.48 -14.08
CA PRO A 188 -13.37 9.14 -14.66
C PRO A 188 -12.76 9.00 -16.06
N VAL A 189 -12.30 10.10 -16.68
CA VAL A 189 -11.88 10.09 -18.08
C VAL A 189 -10.40 10.43 -18.20
N GLY A 190 -9.64 9.57 -18.87
CA GLY A 190 -8.24 9.78 -19.22
C GLY A 190 -7.84 8.90 -20.41
N ASP A 191 -6.84 9.32 -21.16
CA ASP A 191 -6.22 8.52 -22.23
C ASP A 191 -5.44 7.33 -21.67
N VAL A 192 -5.00 7.44 -20.42
CA VAL A 192 -4.23 6.44 -19.70
C VAL A 192 -4.63 6.44 -18.23
N ARG A 193 -4.43 5.31 -17.56
CA ARG A 193 -4.59 5.17 -16.11
C ARG A 193 -3.25 4.93 -15.46
N LEU A 194 -2.91 5.77 -14.50
CA LEU A 194 -1.67 5.70 -13.75
C LEU A 194 -1.96 5.30 -12.30
N LEU A 195 -1.40 4.19 -11.86
CA LEU A 195 -1.55 3.65 -10.53
C LEU A 195 -0.24 3.83 -9.77
N GLY A 196 -0.28 4.37 -8.55
CA GLY A 196 0.91 4.58 -7.72
C GLY A 196 0.69 4.15 -6.27
N ALA A 197 1.74 3.61 -5.63
CA ALA A 197 1.74 3.23 -4.23
C ALA A 197 2.86 3.95 -3.45
N GLY A 198 2.58 4.31 -2.20
CA GLY A 198 3.56 4.95 -1.32
C GLY A 198 4.19 6.18 -1.95
N ARG A 199 5.51 6.34 -1.82
CA ARG A 199 6.27 7.46 -2.42
C ARG A 199 6.16 7.52 -3.94
N ALA A 200 6.03 6.38 -4.63
CA ALA A 200 5.95 6.37 -6.08
C ALA A 200 4.70 7.11 -6.63
N LEU A 201 3.68 7.36 -5.78
CA LEU A 201 2.52 8.14 -6.17
C LEU A 201 2.87 9.61 -6.51
N GLU A 202 3.95 10.18 -5.95
CA GLU A 202 4.42 11.51 -6.34
C GLU A 202 4.92 11.53 -7.77
N ASP A 203 5.85 10.62 -8.13
CA ASP A 203 6.36 10.51 -9.50
C ASP A 203 5.23 10.22 -10.50
N VAL A 204 4.22 9.44 -10.12
CA VAL A 204 3.01 9.17 -10.92
C VAL A 204 2.20 10.45 -11.14
N THR A 205 2.02 11.27 -10.11
CA THR A 205 1.28 12.54 -10.20
C THR A 205 2.04 13.55 -11.07
N ASP A 206 3.35 13.65 -10.88
CA ASP A 206 4.20 14.52 -11.69
C ASP A 206 4.24 14.06 -13.16
N ALA A 207 4.28 12.75 -13.41
CA ALA A 207 4.21 12.20 -14.75
C ALA A 207 2.88 12.54 -15.43
N ALA A 208 1.75 12.49 -14.70
CA ALA A 208 0.46 12.91 -15.22
C ALA A 208 0.45 14.38 -15.65
N GLN A 209 1.07 15.26 -14.86
CA GLN A 209 1.20 16.68 -15.21
C GLN A 209 2.07 16.89 -16.46
N LEU A 210 3.21 16.20 -16.55
CA LEU A 210 4.09 16.27 -17.72
C LEU A 210 3.40 15.73 -18.98
N LEU A 211 2.61 14.67 -18.88
CA LEU A 211 1.84 14.12 -20.00
C LEU A 211 0.84 15.14 -20.53
N GLU A 212 0.13 15.82 -19.66
CA GLU A 212 -0.84 16.84 -20.05
C GLU A 212 -0.16 18.07 -20.65
N GLN A 213 0.88 18.61 -19.97
CA GLN A 213 1.54 19.86 -20.37
C GLN A 213 2.39 19.73 -21.62
N ASP A 214 3.13 18.62 -21.76
CA ASP A 214 4.13 18.46 -22.81
C ASP A 214 3.60 17.66 -24.02
N TRP A 215 2.60 16.81 -23.82
CA TRP A 215 2.15 15.84 -24.82
C TRP A 215 0.65 15.88 -25.09
N GLY A 216 -0.13 16.65 -24.33
CA GLY A 216 -1.59 16.72 -24.50
C GLY A 216 -2.31 15.39 -24.17
N VAL A 217 -1.66 14.52 -23.39
CA VAL A 217 -2.19 13.22 -22.96
C VAL A 217 -2.78 13.34 -21.57
N THR A 218 -4.06 13.03 -21.43
CA THR A 218 -4.75 13.07 -20.13
C THR A 218 -4.57 11.77 -19.37
N ALA A 219 -4.30 11.85 -18.08
CA ALA A 219 -4.10 10.69 -17.22
C ALA A 219 -5.10 10.68 -16.06
N GLN A 220 -5.76 9.52 -15.84
CA GLN A 220 -6.48 9.25 -14.61
C GLN A 220 -5.51 8.65 -13.58
N VAL A 221 -5.28 9.37 -12.48
CA VAL A 221 -4.37 8.93 -11.41
C VAL A 221 -5.13 8.20 -10.32
N TRP A 222 -4.55 7.10 -9.83
CA TRP A 222 -5.07 6.28 -8.75
C TRP A 222 -4.03 6.09 -7.65
N SER A 223 -4.42 6.30 -6.39
CA SER A 223 -3.63 5.80 -5.28
C SER A 223 -3.93 4.33 -5.05
N CYS A 224 -2.90 3.51 -4.94
CA CYS A 224 -3.00 2.06 -4.78
C CYS A 224 -2.22 1.60 -3.54
N PRO A 225 -2.73 1.87 -2.31
CA PRO A 225 -2.02 1.51 -1.09
C PRO A 225 -1.82 0.00 -0.91
N SER A 226 -2.46 -0.87 -1.69
CA SER A 226 -2.21 -2.32 -1.60
C SER A 226 -2.46 -3.09 -2.89
N TYR A 227 -1.45 -3.21 -3.74
CA TYR A 227 -1.49 -4.08 -4.93
C TYR A 227 -1.75 -5.56 -4.58
N THR A 228 -1.14 -6.04 -3.50
CA THR A 228 -1.33 -7.43 -3.06
C THR A 228 -2.76 -7.73 -2.64
N ARG A 229 -3.45 -6.79 -1.97
CA ARG A 229 -4.85 -6.96 -1.61
C ARG A 229 -5.74 -7.04 -2.84
N LEU A 230 -5.54 -6.13 -3.80
CA LEU A 230 -6.25 -6.13 -5.09
C LEU A 230 -6.08 -7.45 -5.84
N ALA A 231 -4.84 -7.94 -5.96
CA ALA A 231 -4.54 -9.20 -6.64
C ALA A 231 -5.21 -10.39 -5.94
N ARG A 232 -5.17 -10.45 -4.62
CA ARG A 232 -5.79 -11.54 -3.85
C ARG A 232 -7.31 -11.55 -3.97
N GLU A 233 -7.95 -10.39 -3.93
CA GLU A 233 -9.39 -10.27 -4.11
C GLU A 233 -9.80 -10.70 -5.53
N ALA A 234 -9.08 -10.24 -6.55
CA ALA A 234 -9.33 -10.62 -7.93
C ALA A 234 -9.17 -12.13 -8.15
N ALA A 235 -8.09 -12.72 -7.64
CA ALA A 235 -7.87 -14.17 -7.72
C ALA A 235 -8.95 -14.96 -6.97
N ALA A 236 -9.44 -14.46 -5.82
CA ALA A 236 -10.53 -15.09 -5.08
C ALA A 236 -11.86 -15.04 -5.85
N ALA A 237 -12.21 -13.89 -6.43
CA ALA A 237 -13.41 -13.74 -7.27
C ALA A 237 -13.35 -14.65 -8.50
N GLU A 238 -12.21 -14.70 -9.20
CA GLU A 238 -12.04 -15.60 -10.34
C GLU A 238 -12.13 -17.08 -9.95
N ARG A 239 -11.49 -17.47 -8.82
CA ARG A 239 -11.61 -18.83 -8.31
C ARG A 239 -13.06 -19.20 -8.02
N TRP A 240 -13.79 -18.29 -7.35
CA TRP A 240 -15.20 -18.50 -7.04
C TRP A 240 -16.02 -18.68 -8.33
N ASN A 241 -15.82 -17.80 -9.32
CA ASN A 241 -16.50 -17.85 -10.62
C ASN A 241 -16.25 -19.15 -11.39
N ARG A 242 -15.02 -19.69 -11.32
CA ARG A 242 -14.70 -21.00 -11.93
C ARG A 242 -15.40 -22.17 -11.24
N LEU A 243 -15.56 -22.09 -9.93
CA LEU A 243 -16.19 -23.17 -9.15
C LEU A 243 -17.72 -23.11 -9.15
N HIS A 244 -18.30 -21.96 -9.52
CA HIS A 244 -19.75 -21.74 -9.50
C HIS A 244 -20.27 -21.21 -10.85
N PRO A 245 -20.16 -22.02 -11.94
CA PRO A 245 -20.47 -21.55 -13.30
C PRO A 245 -21.93 -21.17 -13.51
N MET A 246 -22.85 -21.65 -12.67
CA MET A 246 -24.28 -21.36 -12.73
C MET A 246 -24.72 -20.21 -11.83
N ALA A 247 -23.83 -19.70 -10.98
CA ALA A 247 -24.12 -18.55 -10.10
C ALA A 247 -23.80 -17.22 -10.79
N ALA A 248 -24.36 -16.13 -10.26
CA ALA A 248 -23.98 -14.79 -10.70
C ALA A 248 -22.48 -14.57 -10.47
N ARG A 249 -21.79 -13.97 -11.46
CA ARG A 249 -20.36 -13.72 -11.36
C ARG A 249 -20.06 -12.73 -10.23
N GLN A 250 -19.08 -13.06 -9.40
CA GLN A 250 -18.53 -12.12 -8.44
C GLN A 250 -17.57 -11.15 -9.16
N SER A 251 -17.69 -9.87 -8.85
CA SER A 251 -16.74 -8.83 -9.20
C SER A 251 -15.69 -8.67 -8.09
N CYS A 252 -14.66 -7.90 -8.34
CA CYS A 252 -13.69 -7.45 -7.36
C CYS A 252 -13.47 -5.94 -7.51
N HIS A 253 -12.97 -5.30 -6.46
CA HIS A 253 -12.76 -3.85 -6.45
C HIS A 253 -11.90 -3.36 -7.61
N LEU A 254 -10.83 -4.10 -7.98
CA LEU A 254 -10.00 -3.79 -9.15
C LEU A 254 -10.82 -3.70 -10.44
N HIS A 255 -11.70 -4.68 -10.69
CA HIS A 255 -12.56 -4.68 -11.88
C HIS A 255 -13.57 -3.55 -11.86
N GLU A 256 -14.16 -3.23 -10.70
CA GLU A 256 -15.11 -2.14 -10.54
C GLU A 256 -14.45 -0.77 -10.81
N CYS A 257 -13.25 -0.55 -10.26
CA CYS A 257 -12.49 0.68 -10.47
C CYS A 257 -12.03 0.85 -11.92
N LEU A 258 -11.66 -0.23 -12.59
CA LEU A 258 -11.15 -0.18 -13.97
C LEU A 258 -12.23 -0.45 -15.02
N ALA A 259 -13.49 -0.61 -14.65
CA ALA A 259 -14.60 -0.82 -15.57
C ALA A 259 -14.82 0.39 -16.51
N GLY A 260 -15.42 0.11 -17.67
CA GLY A 260 -15.93 1.16 -18.58
C GLY A 260 -14.88 1.88 -19.42
N SER A 261 -13.60 1.48 -19.37
CA SER A 261 -12.56 2.05 -20.24
C SER A 261 -11.51 0.98 -20.62
N THR A 262 -11.01 1.08 -21.84
CA THR A 262 -9.91 0.25 -22.38
C THR A 262 -8.56 0.97 -22.33
N ALA A 263 -8.49 2.16 -21.71
CA ALA A 263 -7.26 2.93 -21.59
C ALA A 263 -6.14 2.09 -20.96
N PRO A 264 -4.90 2.16 -21.46
CA PRO A 264 -3.75 1.45 -20.89
C PRO A 264 -3.59 1.75 -19.40
N VAL A 265 -3.16 0.76 -18.63
CA VAL A 265 -2.92 0.85 -17.19
C VAL A 265 -1.41 0.73 -16.94
N ILE A 266 -0.81 1.76 -16.36
CA ILE A 266 0.58 1.74 -15.92
C ILE A 266 0.60 1.76 -14.39
N ALA A 267 1.07 0.66 -13.78
CA ALA A 267 1.13 0.51 -12.34
C ALA A 267 2.57 0.65 -11.83
N VAL A 268 2.77 1.54 -10.86
CA VAL A 268 4.10 1.97 -10.40
C VAL A 268 4.27 1.67 -8.92
N THR A 269 5.41 1.08 -8.57
CA THR A 269 5.80 0.80 -7.19
C THR A 269 7.27 1.11 -6.94
N GLY A 270 7.62 1.49 -5.72
CA GLY A 270 9.01 1.57 -5.27
C GLY A 270 9.65 0.21 -4.94
N TYR A 271 8.86 -0.86 -4.88
CA TYR A 271 9.33 -2.24 -4.74
C TYR A 271 9.73 -2.84 -6.09
N PRO A 272 10.33 -4.06 -6.15
CA PRO A 272 10.53 -4.77 -7.41
C PRO A 272 9.22 -4.93 -8.21
N GLN A 273 9.32 -4.85 -9.54
CA GLN A 273 8.20 -4.85 -10.48
C GLN A 273 7.21 -6.01 -10.27
N VAL A 274 7.66 -7.17 -9.83
CA VAL A 274 6.82 -8.34 -9.55
C VAL A 274 5.65 -8.03 -8.58
N ILE A 275 5.75 -6.96 -7.80
CA ILE A 275 4.68 -6.56 -6.87
C ILE A 275 3.49 -5.96 -7.61
N VAL A 276 3.70 -5.23 -8.68
CA VAL A 276 2.61 -4.72 -9.52
C VAL A 276 2.19 -5.74 -10.58
N ASP A 277 3.10 -6.59 -11.05
CA ASP A 277 2.82 -7.63 -12.05
C ASP A 277 1.77 -8.65 -11.57
N GLN A 278 1.53 -8.74 -10.25
CA GLN A 278 0.42 -9.54 -9.69
C GLN A 278 -0.95 -9.15 -10.28
N LEU A 279 -1.12 -7.89 -10.73
CA LEU A 279 -2.37 -7.41 -11.32
C LEU A 279 -2.52 -7.75 -12.79
N ALA A 280 -1.42 -8.04 -13.51
CA ALA A 280 -1.42 -8.16 -14.96
C ALA A 280 -2.44 -9.17 -15.51
N ALA A 281 -2.61 -10.31 -14.82
CA ALA A 281 -3.56 -11.35 -15.22
C ALA A 281 -5.04 -10.96 -14.97
N HIS A 282 -5.29 -9.91 -14.19
CA HIS A 282 -6.61 -9.48 -13.76
C HIS A 282 -7.08 -8.18 -14.45
N VAL A 283 -6.22 -7.53 -15.24
CA VAL A 283 -6.54 -6.30 -15.97
C VAL A 283 -6.78 -6.64 -17.45
N GLN A 284 -7.94 -6.27 -17.98
CA GLN A 284 -8.30 -6.54 -19.37
C GLN A 284 -7.63 -5.59 -20.37
N ALA A 285 -7.42 -4.34 -19.96
CA ALA A 285 -6.71 -3.33 -20.76
C ALA A 285 -5.20 -3.68 -20.84
N ARG A 286 -4.48 -3.02 -21.76
CA ARG A 286 -3.01 -3.12 -21.79
C ARG A 286 -2.45 -2.73 -20.43
N PHE A 287 -1.67 -3.63 -19.83
CA PHE A 287 -1.07 -3.43 -18.51
C PHE A 287 0.46 -3.35 -18.60
N ILE A 288 1.05 -2.37 -17.95
CA ILE A 288 2.50 -2.21 -17.82
C ILE A 288 2.84 -2.02 -16.36
N GLY A 289 3.58 -2.97 -15.78
CA GLY A 289 4.13 -2.84 -14.43
C GLY A 289 5.48 -2.14 -14.45
N LEU A 290 5.67 -1.16 -13.57
CA LEU A 290 6.93 -0.46 -13.35
C LEU A 290 7.32 -0.57 -11.88
N GLY A 291 8.52 -1.05 -11.63
CA GLY A 291 9.08 -1.19 -10.29
C GLY A 291 10.57 -0.86 -10.28
N ALA A 292 11.16 -0.88 -9.10
CA ALA A 292 12.60 -0.69 -8.97
C ALA A 292 13.37 -1.75 -9.78
N GLY A 293 14.27 -1.28 -10.63
CA GLY A 293 15.06 -2.12 -11.49
C GLY A 293 16.15 -2.89 -10.75
N SER A 294 16.58 -4.02 -11.34
CA SER A 294 17.70 -4.80 -10.81
C SER A 294 19.07 -4.12 -11.04
N VAL A 295 19.16 -3.19 -11.99
CA VAL A 295 20.39 -2.49 -12.37
C VAL A 295 20.49 -1.12 -11.73
N GLN A 296 19.35 -0.43 -11.56
CA GLN A 296 19.25 0.81 -10.80
C GLN A 296 18.37 0.54 -9.59
N ALA A 297 18.94 0.60 -8.40
CA ALA A 297 18.23 0.43 -7.14
C ALA A 297 17.28 1.61 -6.81
N SER A 298 16.70 2.25 -7.83
CA SER A 298 15.81 3.40 -7.73
C SER A 298 14.39 3.04 -8.20
N ALA A 299 13.40 3.69 -7.60
CA ALA A 299 12.02 3.66 -8.09
C ALA A 299 11.96 4.28 -9.51
N PRO A 300 10.95 3.91 -10.32
CA PRO A 300 10.70 4.51 -11.62
C PRO A 300 10.50 6.03 -11.49
N SER A 301 11.29 6.81 -12.24
CA SER A 301 11.15 8.27 -12.25
C SER A 301 9.92 8.70 -13.05
N ARG A 302 9.38 9.90 -12.78
CA ARG A 302 8.32 10.54 -13.58
C ARG A 302 8.61 10.54 -15.08
N TYR A 303 9.86 10.73 -15.47
CA TYR A 303 10.26 10.76 -16.88
C TYR A 303 10.16 9.39 -17.55
N TRP A 304 10.59 8.35 -16.83
CA TRP A 304 10.45 6.98 -17.31
C TRP A 304 8.97 6.57 -17.43
N ILE A 305 8.13 6.98 -16.47
CA ILE A 305 6.68 6.77 -16.53
C ILE A 305 6.08 7.42 -17.78
N VAL A 306 6.43 8.69 -18.08
CA VAL A 306 5.97 9.38 -19.29
C VAL A 306 6.35 8.62 -20.56
N VAL A 307 7.61 8.19 -20.68
CA VAL A 307 8.08 7.42 -21.87
C VAL A 307 7.30 6.11 -22.01
N CYS A 308 7.06 5.39 -20.92
CA CYS A 308 6.29 4.15 -20.93
C CYS A 308 4.83 4.37 -21.34
N VAL A 309 4.20 5.47 -20.90
CA VAL A 309 2.84 5.86 -21.32
C VAL A 309 2.80 6.13 -22.83
N LEU A 310 3.68 7.00 -23.31
CA LEU A 310 3.73 7.32 -24.75
C LEU A 310 4.02 6.08 -25.59
N ARG A 311 4.89 5.18 -25.12
CA ARG A 311 5.12 3.91 -25.79
C ARG A 311 3.87 3.03 -25.84
N ALA A 312 3.11 2.94 -24.72
CA ALA A 312 1.86 2.19 -24.71
C ALA A 312 0.83 2.74 -25.71
N LEU A 313 0.70 4.07 -25.79
CA LEU A 313 -0.20 4.73 -26.72
C LEU A 313 0.24 4.59 -28.19
N ALA A 314 1.57 4.61 -28.44
CA ALA A 314 2.12 4.37 -29.79
C ALA A 314 1.89 2.92 -30.24
N ASP A 315 2.07 1.96 -29.35
CA ASP A 315 1.77 0.54 -29.64
C ASP A 315 0.30 0.26 -29.93
N GLU A 316 -0.61 1.12 -29.39
CA GLU A 316 -2.05 1.09 -29.71
C GLU A 316 -2.41 1.91 -30.98
N GLY A 317 -1.41 2.54 -31.61
CA GLY A 317 -1.62 3.38 -32.80
C GLY A 317 -2.34 4.70 -32.52
N ARG A 318 -2.41 5.13 -31.25
CA ARG A 318 -3.07 6.39 -30.85
C ARG A 318 -2.18 7.62 -31.04
N ILE A 319 -0.86 7.43 -30.99
CA ILE A 319 0.16 8.44 -31.28
C ILE A 319 1.25 7.85 -32.18
N GLY A 320 2.07 8.68 -32.79
CA GLY A 320 3.20 8.22 -33.60
C GLY A 320 4.41 7.85 -32.74
N PRO A 321 5.28 6.90 -33.18
CA PRO A 321 6.49 6.50 -32.47
C PRO A 321 7.52 7.64 -32.33
N GLU A 322 7.46 8.65 -33.19
CA GLU A 322 8.30 9.86 -33.16
C GLU A 322 8.09 10.65 -31.85
N GLN A 323 6.91 10.59 -31.23
CA GLN A 323 6.65 11.21 -29.94
C GLN A 323 7.40 10.51 -28.82
N VAL A 324 7.52 9.19 -28.87
CA VAL A 324 8.32 8.41 -27.90
C VAL A 324 9.80 8.79 -28.00
N GLU A 325 10.34 8.88 -29.23
CA GLU A 325 11.72 9.30 -29.44
C GLU A 325 11.95 10.76 -28.99
N ALA A 326 10.99 11.65 -29.21
CA ALA A 326 11.05 13.03 -28.73
C ALA A 326 11.10 13.08 -27.20
N ALA A 327 10.29 12.26 -26.50
CA ALA A 327 10.32 12.18 -25.05
C ALA A 327 11.66 11.63 -24.53
N MET A 328 12.22 10.59 -25.16
CA MET A 328 13.53 10.05 -24.80
C MET A 328 14.67 11.05 -24.99
N ARG A 329 14.56 11.98 -25.96
CA ARG A 329 15.52 13.08 -26.14
C ARG A 329 15.31 14.23 -25.14
N ARG A 330 14.08 14.46 -24.71
CA ARG A 330 13.69 15.57 -23.83
C ARG A 330 14.03 15.32 -22.37
N TYR A 331 13.86 14.09 -21.90
CA TYR A 331 13.98 13.76 -20.49
C TYR A 331 15.26 12.99 -20.15
N PRO A 332 15.85 13.25 -18.97
CA PRO A 332 16.95 12.46 -18.44
C PRO A 332 16.41 11.10 -17.96
N LEU A 333 16.74 10.05 -18.66
CA LEU A 333 16.29 8.68 -18.35
C LEU A 333 17.34 7.92 -17.53
#